data_ba647e491ade1cedaa0b1159dbf0e58f
#
_entry.id   ba647e491ade1cedaa0b1159dbf0e58f
#
_cell.length_a   1.000
_cell.length_b   1.000
_cell.length_c   1.000
_cell.angle_alpha   90.00
_cell.angle_beta   90.00
_cell.angle_gamma   90.00
#
_symmetry.space_group_name_H-M   'P 1'
#
loop_
_entity.id
_entity.type
_entity.pdbx_description
1 polymer ?
#
loop_
_entity_poly.entity_id
_entity_poly.type
_entity_poly.pdbx_seq_one_letter_code
_entity_poly.pdbx_strand_id
1 'polypeptide(L)'
;MASKILILEDDQPILELMDLMIRKLGYDPVLITNGLEALELIKKEPPALILLDIMMVPINGWEFLEKLRGEFGRRELPVILFTASPLVDERMAELKDPYLSMLTKPVSFAELKAGVEHFLG
;
A
#
# COMPACT_ATOMS: atom_id res chain seq x y z
N MET A 1 -7.23 -19.52 5.67
CA MET A 1 -5.94 -18.97 5.22
C MET A 1 -5.94 -17.46 5.39
N ALA A 2 -4.82 -16.90 5.82
CA ALA A 2 -4.69 -15.46 5.99
C ALA A 2 -4.64 -14.76 4.63
N SER A 3 -5.33 -13.63 4.52
CA SER A 3 -5.25 -12.79 3.32
C SER A 3 -3.87 -12.15 3.24
N LYS A 4 -3.36 -11.99 2.03
CA LYS A 4 -2.06 -11.39 1.80
C LYS A 4 -2.17 -9.87 1.67
N ILE A 5 -1.28 -9.17 2.34
CA ILE A 5 -1.14 -7.71 2.22
C ILE A 5 0.25 -7.44 1.69
N LEU A 6 0.31 -6.81 0.53
CA LEU A 6 1.59 -6.42 -0.08
C LEU A 6 2.08 -5.13 0.55
N ILE A 7 3.33 -5.10 0.98
CA ILE A 7 3.94 -3.91 1.58
C ILE A 7 5.08 -3.45 0.69
N LEU A 8 4.91 -2.26 0.11
CA LEU A 8 5.92 -1.61 -0.73
C LEU A 8 6.57 -0.48 0.04
N GLU A 9 7.81 -0.69 0.44
CA GLU A 9 8.62 0.25 1.20
C GLU A 9 10.09 -0.07 0.99
N ASP A 10 10.94 0.92 0.77
CA ASP A 10 12.37 0.71 0.60
C ASP A 10 13.19 1.05 1.85
N ASP A 11 12.59 1.69 2.85
CA ASP A 11 13.23 1.94 4.14
C ASP A 11 13.10 0.67 5.00
N GLN A 12 14.20 0.00 5.24
CA GLN A 12 14.21 -1.30 5.91
C GLN A 12 13.57 -1.29 7.31
N PRO A 13 13.88 -0.34 8.20
CA PRO A 13 13.23 -0.28 9.51
C PRO A 13 11.72 -0.11 9.44
N ILE A 14 11.21 0.70 8.52
CA ILE A 14 9.77 0.91 8.34
C ILE A 14 9.13 -0.36 7.80
N LEU A 15 9.78 -1.01 6.84
CA LEU A 15 9.29 -2.27 6.25
C LEU A 15 9.15 -3.37 7.32
N GLU A 16 10.15 -3.49 8.19
CA GLU A 16 10.13 -4.48 9.28
C GLU A 16 9.02 -4.18 10.29
N LEU A 17 8.81 -2.91 10.62
CA LEU A 17 7.75 -2.50 11.53
C LEU A 17 6.37 -2.81 10.94
N MET A 18 6.16 -2.50 9.66
CA MET A 18 4.91 -2.80 8.96
C MET A 18 4.66 -4.30 8.91
N ASP A 19 5.70 -5.09 8.65
CA ASP A 19 5.62 -6.55 8.65
C ASP A 19 5.07 -7.06 9.98
N LEU A 20 5.65 -6.61 11.09
CA LEU A 20 5.22 -7.01 12.42
C LEU A 20 3.77 -6.63 12.70
N MET A 21 3.38 -5.40 12.35
CA MET A 21 2.02 -4.91 12.58
C MET A 21 0.99 -5.70 11.77
N ILE A 22 1.28 -6.00 10.51
CA ILE A 22 0.37 -6.76 9.65
C ILE A 22 0.20 -8.19 10.16
N ARG A 23 1.29 -8.82 10.60
CA ARG A 23 1.23 -10.15 11.20
C ARG A 23 0.39 -10.16 12.49
N LYS A 24 0.54 -9.12 13.30
CA LYS A 24 -0.22 -8.96 14.53
C LYS A 24 -1.72 -8.82 14.26
N LEU A 25 -2.09 -8.24 13.12
CA LEU A 25 -3.48 -8.13 12.70
C LEU A 25 -4.06 -9.44 12.15
N GLY A 26 -3.23 -10.44 11.94
CA GLY A 26 -3.66 -11.75 11.44
C GLY A 26 -3.58 -11.91 9.93
N TYR A 27 -2.87 -11.00 9.25
CA TYR A 27 -2.68 -11.09 7.81
C TYR A 27 -1.28 -11.59 7.47
N ASP A 28 -1.11 -12.00 6.22
CA ASP A 28 0.16 -12.51 5.71
C ASP A 28 0.87 -11.42 4.90
N PRO A 29 1.95 -10.80 5.42
CA PRO A 29 2.63 -9.75 4.68
C PRO A 29 3.54 -10.30 3.58
N VAL A 30 3.53 -9.60 2.43
CA VAL A 30 4.45 -9.86 1.34
C VAL A 30 5.27 -8.58 1.17
N LEU A 31 6.58 -8.67 1.43
CA LEU A 31 7.48 -7.52 1.46
C LEU A 31 8.21 -7.36 0.13
N ILE A 32 8.04 -6.21 -0.50
CA ILE A 32 8.72 -5.89 -1.77
C ILE A 32 9.23 -4.46 -1.71
N THR A 33 10.46 -4.27 -2.17
CA THR A 33 11.12 -2.96 -2.15
C THR A 33 11.11 -2.26 -3.51
N ASN A 34 10.60 -2.94 -4.55
CA ASN A 34 10.62 -2.45 -5.94
C ASN A 34 9.22 -2.50 -6.54
N GLY A 35 8.70 -1.32 -6.94
CA GLY A 35 7.35 -1.22 -7.49
C GLY A 35 7.14 -1.99 -8.78
N LEU A 36 8.15 -2.09 -9.64
CA LEU A 36 8.02 -2.83 -10.90
C LEU A 36 7.89 -4.33 -10.64
N GLU A 37 8.65 -4.86 -9.69
CA GLU A 37 8.53 -6.26 -9.27
C GLU A 37 7.16 -6.53 -8.67
N ALA A 38 6.65 -5.57 -7.89
CA ALA A 38 5.34 -5.68 -7.26
C ALA A 38 4.23 -5.78 -8.31
N LEU A 39 4.29 -4.98 -9.36
CA LEU A 39 3.29 -5.03 -10.44
C LEU A 39 3.28 -6.39 -11.11
N GLU A 40 4.44 -6.98 -11.36
CA GLU A 40 4.53 -8.32 -11.96
C GLU A 40 3.95 -9.39 -11.03
N LEU A 41 4.21 -9.28 -9.73
CA LEU A 41 3.65 -10.19 -8.75
C LEU A 41 2.12 -10.08 -8.68
N ILE A 42 1.59 -8.86 -8.66
CA ILE A 42 0.15 -8.60 -8.62
C ILE A 42 -0.57 -9.19 -9.83
N LYS A 43 0.08 -9.17 -10.98
CA LYS A 43 -0.45 -9.73 -12.21
C LYS A 43 -0.71 -11.23 -12.07
N LYS A 44 0.19 -11.94 -11.38
CA LYS A 44 0.09 -13.39 -11.15
C LYS A 44 -0.74 -13.75 -9.95
N GLU A 45 -0.59 -13.02 -8.85
CA GLU A 45 -1.20 -13.33 -7.57
C GLU A 45 -1.55 -12.03 -6.83
N PRO A 46 -2.72 -11.43 -7.12
CA PRO A 46 -3.10 -10.17 -6.50
C PRO A 46 -3.31 -10.32 -5.00
N PRO A 47 -2.79 -9.38 -4.18
CA PRO A 47 -3.05 -9.38 -2.74
C PRO A 47 -4.44 -8.85 -2.44
N ALA A 48 -4.85 -8.94 -1.17
CA ALA A 48 -6.12 -8.36 -0.72
C ALA A 48 -6.03 -6.84 -0.55
N LEU A 49 -4.82 -6.32 -0.28
CA LEU A 49 -4.58 -4.91 -0.01
C LEU A 49 -3.11 -4.60 -0.28
N ILE A 50 -2.82 -3.35 -0.65
CA ILE A 50 -1.45 -2.87 -0.82
C ILE A 50 -1.20 -1.71 0.13
N LEU A 51 -0.09 -1.79 0.91
CA LEU A 51 0.45 -0.68 1.67
C LEU A 51 1.58 -0.10 0.84
N LEU A 52 1.49 1.17 0.47
CA LEU A 52 2.35 1.78 -0.53
C LEU A 52 3.00 3.06 -0.04
N ASP A 53 4.33 3.07 0.01
CA ASP A 53 5.08 4.30 0.26
C ASP A 53 5.17 5.11 -1.03
N ILE A 54 5.02 6.41 -0.93
CA ILE A 54 5.11 7.30 -2.10
C ILE A 54 6.55 7.51 -2.55
N MET A 55 7.47 7.61 -1.60
CA MET A 55 8.87 7.95 -1.88
C MET A 55 9.73 6.71 -2.15
N MET A 56 9.57 6.12 -3.33
CA MET A 56 10.33 4.94 -3.74
C MET A 56 10.98 5.11 -5.11
N VAL A 57 11.96 4.24 -5.40
CA VAL A 57 12.60 4.11 -6.71
C VAL A 57 12.58 2.64 -7.12
N PRO A 58 12.60 2.29 -8.41
CA PRO A 58 12.73 3.13 -9.61
C PRO A 58 11.48 3.90 -9.98
N ILE A 59 10.31 3.48 -9.49
CA ILE A 59 9.07 4.24 -9.66
C ILE A 59 8.53 4.65 -8.28
N ASN A 60 7.96 5.84 -8.19
CA ASN A 60 7.36 6.30 -6.93
C ASN A 60 5.94 5.74 -6.76
N GLY A 61 5.33 6.02 -5.61
CA GLY A 61 3.99 5.50 -5.31
C GLY A 61 2.91 5.97 -6.26
N TRP A 62 3.00 7.23 -6.74
CA TRP A 62 2.02 7.75 -7.70
C TRP A 62 2.13 7.05 -9.05
N GLU A 63 3.33 6.84 -9.53
CA GLU A 63 3.58 6.12 -10.78
C GLU A 63 3.12 4.67 -10.67
N PHE A 64 3.37 4.04 -9.53
CA PHE A 64 2.91 2.69 -9.25
C PHE A 64 1.37 2.62 -9.31
N LEU A 65 0.69 3.55 -8.62
CA LEU A 65 -0.77 3.59 -8.57
C LEU A 65 -1.37 3.78 -9.97
N GLU A 66 -0.79 4.68 -10.76
CA GLU A 66 -1.22 4.94 -12.12
C GLU A 66 -1.14 3.69 -12.99
N LYS A 67 -0.03 2.97 -12.91
CA LYS A 67 0.15 1.71 -13.63
C LYS A 67 -0.81 0.63 -13.14
N LEU A 68 -0.99 0.52 -11.82
CA LEU A 68 -1.88 -0.47 -11.22
C LEU A 68 -3.32 -0.28 -11.70
N ARG A 69 -3.82 0.94 -11.66
CA ARG A 69 -5.20 1.26 -12.06
C ARG A 69 -5.42 1.23 -13.57
N GLY A 70 -4.46 1.78 -14.33
CA GLY A 70 -4.57 1.91 -15.78
C GLY A 70 -4.08 0.69 -16.53
N GLU A 71 -2.76 0.53 -16.60
CA GLU A 71 -2.12 -0.52 -17.40
C GLU A 71 -2.49 -1.94 -16.95
N PHE A 72 -2.55 -2.17 -15.64
CA PHE A 72 -2.87 -3.49 -15.08
C PHE A 72 -4.35 -3.68 -14.77
N GLY A 73 -5.15 -2.62 -14.86
CA GLY A 73 -6.60 -2.67 -14.70
C GLY A 73 -7.13 -3.05 -13.31
N ARG A 74 -6.28 -2.96 -12.29
CA ARG A 74 -6.66 -3.31 -10.91
C ARG A 74 -7.32 -2.12 -10.21
N ARG A 75 -8.53 -1.75 -10.63
CA ARG A 75 -9.22 -0.55 -10.16
C ARG A 75 -9.87 -0.69 -8.80
N GLU A 76 -10.19 -1.91 -8.39
CA GLU A 76 -10.86 -2.18 -7.11
C GLU A 76 -9.93 -2.78 -6.04
N LEU A 77 -8.65 -2.94 -6.35
CA LEU A 77 -7.67 -3.43 -5.40
C LEU A 77 -7.35 -2.31 -4.40
N PRO A 78 -7.67 -2.49 -3.10
CA PRO A 78 -7.46 -1.42 -2.13
C PRO A 78 -5.98 -1.07 -1.95
N VAL A 79 -5.70 0.23 -1.87
CA VAL A 79 -4.35 0.75 -1.64
C VAL A 79 -4.40 1.76 -0.50
N ILE A 80 -3.50 1.61 0.46
CA ILE A 80 -3.27 2.61 1.50
C ILE A 80 -1.90 3.21 1.26
N LEU A 81 -1.87 4.50 0.92
CA LEU A 81 -0.64 5.25 0.80
C LEU A 81 -0.17 5.66 2.18
N PHE A 82 1.13 5.57 2.44
CA PHE A 82 1.69 6.12 3.67
C PHE A 82 2.89 7.00 3.35
N THR A 83 2.91 8.20 3.95
CA THR A 83 3.87 9.23 3.59
C THR A 83 4.03 10.25 4.68
N ALA A 84 5.19 10.93 4.71
CA ALA A 84 5.42 12.08 5.56
C ALA A 84 5.05 13.41 4.87
N SER A 85 4.69 13.37 3.57
CA SER A 85 4.42 14.58 2.79
C SER A 85 3.03 15.14 3.04
N PRO A 86 2.89 16.46 3.34
CA PRO A 86 1.57 17.08 3.53
C PRO A 86 0.83 17.37 2.22
N LEU A 87 1.49 17.23 1.06
CA LEU A 87 0.89 17.56 -0.24
C LEU A 87 0.03 16.45 -0.83
N VAL A 88 -0.04 15.31 -0.15
CA VAL A 88 -0.75 14.13 -0.66
C VAL A 88 -2.26 14.32 -0.69
N ASP A 89 -2.81 15.07 0.25
CA ASP A 89 -4.27 15.29 0.37
C ASP A 89 -4.88 15.89 -0.91
N GLU A 90 -4.19 16.86 -1.52
CA GLU A 90 -4.67 17.49 -2.75
C GLU A 90 -4.73 16.49 -3.90
N ARG A 91 -3.69 15.66 -4.04
CA ARG A 91 -3.62 14.65 -5.10
C ARG A 91 -4.69 13.57 -4.91
N MET A 92 -4.91 13.18 -3.66
CA MET A 92 -5.95 12.21 -3.31
C MET A 92 -7.34 12.72 -3.70
N ALA A 93 -7.61 13.99 -3.42
CA ALA A 93 -8.89 14.62 -3.76
C ALA A 93 -9.13 14.64 -5.27
N GLU A 94 -8.09 14.89 -6.06
CA GLU A 94 -8.16 14.89 -7.52
C GLU A 94 -8.47 13.51 -8.10
N LEU A 95 -7.89 12.48 -7.51
CA LEU A 95 -8.04 11.10 -8.01
C LEU A 95 -9.44 10.52 -7.79
N LYS A 96 -10.10 10.94 -6.71
CA LYS A 96 -11.46 10.45 -6.37
C LYS A 96 -11.60 8.93 -6.42
N ASP A 97 -10.60 8.24 -5.92
CA ASP A 97 -10.54 6.77 -5.95
C ASP A 97 -11.10 6.21 -4.64
N PRO A 98 -12.25 5.49 -4.66
CA PRO A 98 -12.84 4.96 -3.42
C PRO A 98 -12.04 3.82 -2.81
N TYR A 99 -11.11 3.23 -3.56
CA TYR A 99 -10.24 2.15 -3.08
C TYR A 99 -8.85 2.64 -2.73
N LEU A 100 -8.73 3.93 -2.48
CA LEU A 100 -7.48 4.58 -2.09
C LEU A 100 -7.66 5.32 -0.78
N SER A 101 -6.76 5.08 0.15
CA SER A 101 -6.74 5.75 1.45
C SER A 101 -5.32 6.17 1.77
N MET A 102 -5.13 6.95 2.83
CA MET A 102 -3.82 7.48 3.19
C MET A 102 -3.60 7.45 4.71
N LEU A 103 -2.37 7.15 5.10
CA LEU A 103 -1.91 7.28 6.47
C LEU A 103 -0.65 8.14 6.48
N THR A 104 -0.52 8.99 7.49
CA THR A 104 0.63 9.89 7.64
C THR A 104 1.70 9.23 8.52
N LYS A 105 2.95 9.26 8.08
CA LYS A 105 4.08 8.77 8.90
C LYS A 105 4.35 9.72 10.07
N PRO A 106 4.67 9.21 11.26
CA PRO A 106 4.78 7.81 11.63
C PRO A 106 3.40 7.16 11.82
N VAL A 107 3.22 5.95 11.30
CA VAL A 107 1.94 5.25 11.38
C VAL A 107 1.86 4.44 12.68
N SER A 108 0.83 4.67 13.47
CA SER A 108 0.59 3.89 14.68
C SER A 108 -0.12 2.57 14.33
N PHE A 109 -0.02 1.60 15.23
CA PHE A 109 -0.73 0.33 15.07
C PHE A 109 -2.25 0.54 14.95
N ALA A 110 -2.80 1.42 15.79
CA ALA A 110 -4.24 1.71 15.79
C ALA A 110 -4.70 2.30 14.45
N GLU A 111 -3.92 3.22 13.88
CA GLU A 111 -4.22 3.83 12.58
C GLU A 111 -4.14 2.82 11.45
N LEU A 112 -3.12 1.97 11.46
CA LEU A 112 -2.96 0.92 10.46
C LEU A 112 -4.11 -0.08 10.55
N LYS A 113 -4.46 -0.50 11.75
CA LYS A 113 -5.58 -1.41 11.99
C LYS A 113 -6.89 -0.84 11.43
N ALA A 114 -7.19 0.42 11.75
CA ALA A 114 -8.39 1.08 11.27
C ALA A 114 -8.42 1.16 9.73
N GLY A 115 -7.29 1.50 9.12
CA GLY A 115 -7.17 1.59 7.67
C GLY A 115 -7.38 0.25 6.98
N VAL A 116 -6.78 -0.81 7.52
CA VAL A 116 -6.93 -2.16 6.96
C VAL A 116 -8.37 -2.66 7.12
N GLU A 117 -8.96 -2.46 8.30
CA GLU A 117 -10.32 -2.89 8.57
C GLU A 117 -11.35 -2.13 7.72
N HIS A 118 -11.06 -0.89 7.36
CA HIS A 118 -11.92 -0.12 6.47
C HIS A 118 -12.16 -0.83 5.14
N PHE A 119 -11.12 -1.47 4.62
CA PHE A 119 -11.23 -2.19 3.33
C PHE A 119 -11.52 -3.68 3.47
N LEU A 120 -10.99 -4.32 4.50
CA LEU A 120 -11.06 -5.78 4.61
C LEU A 120 -12.01 -6.29 5.69
N GLY A 121 -12.51 -5.41 6.52
CA GLY A 121 -13.45 -5.76 7.58
C GLY A 121 -12.78 -6.16 8.87
#